data_cfbc45b6e9ff839336682b50f2dd215c
#
_entry.id   cfbc45b6e9ff839336682b50f2dd215c
#
_cell.length_a   1.000
_cell.length_b   1.000
_cell.length_c   1.000
_cell.angle_alpha   90.00
_cell.angle_beta   90.00
_cell.angle_gamma   90.00
#
_symmetry.space_group_name_H-M   'P 1'
#
loop_
_entity.id
_entity.type
_entity.pdbx_description
1 polymer ?
#
loop_
_entity_poly.entity_id
_entity_poly.type
_entity_poly.pdbx_seq_one_letter_code
_entity_poly.pdbx_strand_id
1 'polypeptide(L)'
;NILNVLIMIWFVNLYVKIVTRVIKLKHSDDEEFQLKFISSGMLSTSELSLLQAKKEIALYGQRTQRMFGMVKDLIHEKEGSETFSKIYSRIEKYEKISDRMELEIAAYLNQVADGRLSYDGKLQVSAMLTMTTEIESIGDSCFHLARTVIRKQEAKVEFNEGIEKDIDLMFKLVSEALDNMNLILDKNDMAESDLNKSYNKEMEINN
;
A
#
# COMPACT_ATOMS: atom_id res chain seq x y z
N ASN A 1 -8.69 19.13 -45.70
CA ASN A 1 -8.56 18.57 -44.32
C ASN A 1 -7.10 18.37 -43.85
N ILE A 2 -6.11 18.19 -44.75
CA ILE A 2 -4.69 18.04 -44.39
C ILE A 2 -4.13 19.33 -43.80
N LEU A 3 -4.48 20.49 -44.34
CA LEU A 3 -4.08 21.80 -43.84
C LEU A 3 -4.53 22.03 -42.38
N ASN A 4 -5.72 21.57 -42.01
CA ASN A 4 -6.28 21.68 -40.68
C ASN A 4 -5.50 20.80 -39.68
N VAL A 5 -5.08 19.61 -40.06
CA VAL A 5 -4.25 18.73 -39.26
C VAL A 5 -2.87 19.33 -39.01
N LEU A 6 -2.25 19.91 -40.05
CA LEU A 6 -0.94 20.59 -39.91
C LEU A 6 -1.00 21.81 -38.97
N ILE A 7 -2.08 22.57 -39.02
CA ILE A 7 -2.30 23.68 -38.09
C ILE A 7 -2.51 23.15 -36.65
N MET A 8 -3.29 22.09 -36.47
CA MET A 8 -3.55 21.49 -35.17
C MET A 8 -2.28 20.93 -34.51
N ILE A 9 -1.37 20.33 -35.28
CA ILE A 9 -0.09 19.81 -34.76
C ILE A 9 0.74 20.94 -34.15
N TRP A 10 0.76 22.13 -34.72
CA TRP A 10 1.50 23.27 -34.18
C TRP A 10 0.97 23.74 -32.81
N PHE A 11 -0.33 23.55 -32.57
CA PHE A 11 -0.99 23.94 -31.33
C PHE A 11 -1.03 22.83 -30.27
N VAL A 12 -0.55 21.63 -30.54
CA VAL A 12 -0.57 20.50 -29.59
C VAL A 12 0.07 20.89 -28.25
N ASN A 13 1.24 21.53 -28.27
CA ASN A 13 1.92 21.97 -27.05
C ASN A 13 1.12 23.03 -26.26
N LEU A 14 0.37 23.88 -26.94
CA LEU A 14 -0.52 24.84 -26.30
C LEU A 14 -1.74 24.17 -25.70
N TYR A 15 -2.36 23.21 -26.42
CA TYR A 15 -3.46 22.41 -25.91
C TYR A 15 -3.03 21.57 -24.69
N VAL A 16 -1.89 20.93 -24.74
CA VAL A 16 -1.34 20.18 -23.60
C VAL A 16 -1.14 21.10 -22.39
N LYS A 17 -0.58 22.30 -22.56
CA LYS A 17 -0.44 23.29 -21.47
C LYS A 17 -1.78 23.77 -20.91
N ILE A 18 -2.79 23.97 -21.75
CA ILE A 18 -4.13 24.40 -21.30
C ILE A 18 -4.81 23.25 -20.56
N VAL A 19 -4.80 22.05 -21.14
CA VAL A 19 -5.41 20.87 -20.54
C VAL A 19 -4.76 20.52 -19.19
N THR A 20 -3.44 20.52 -19.10
CA THR A 20 -2.73 20.27 -17.83
C THR A 20 -2.92 21.37 -16.78
N ARG A 21 -3.27 22.60 -17.20
CA ARG A 21 -3.56 23.70 -16.29
C ARG A 21 -5.04 23.73 -15.81
N VAL A 22 -5.96 23.32 -16.68
CA VAL A 22 -7.40 23.26 -16.38
C VAL A 22 -7.76 21.96 -15.67
N ILE A 23 -7.24 20.85 -16.16
CA ILE A 23 -7.28 19.57 -15.48
C ILE A 23 -6.05 19.54 -14.55
N LYS A 24 -6.18 20.13 -13.37
CA LYS A 24 -5.31 19.72 -12.25
C LYS A 24 -5.64 18.25 -12.03
N LEU A 25 -4.85 17.37 -12.65
CA LEU A 25 -4.76 15.99 -12.22
C LEU A 25 -4.42 16.08 -10.73
N LYS A 26 -5.42 15.88 -9.90
CA LYS A 26 -5.23 15.51 -8.51
C LYS A 26 -4.50 14.18 -8.62
N HIS A 27 -3.17 14.25 -8.63
CA HIS A 27 -2.33 13.08 -8.57
C HIS A 27 -2.61 12.38 -7.24
N SER A 28 -3.56 11.49 -7.30
CA SER A 28 -3.67 10.39 -6.37
C SER A 28 -3.31 9.10 -7.14
N ASP A 29 -2.09 9.07 -7.71
CA ASP A 29 -1.55 7.85 -8.34
C ASP A 29 -1.61 6.65 -7.39
N ASP A 30 -1.71 6.94 -6.09
CA ASP A 30 -1.86 5.96 -5.03
C ASP A 30 -3.29 5.45 -4.83
N GLU A 31 -4.28 6.13 -5.39
CA GLU A 31 -5.70 5.80 -5.24
C GLU A 31 -6.28 5.06 -6.46
N GLU A 32 -5.46 4.76 -7.46
CA GLU A 32 -5.82 3.89 -8.57
C GLU A 32 -5.06 2.58 -8.47
N PHE A 33 -5.79 1.48 -8.70
CA PHE A 33 -5.14 0.18 -8.82
C PHE A 33 -4.24 0.18 -10.03
N GLN A 34 -2.95 0.08 -9.81
CA GLN A 34 -1.95 -0.10 -10.86
C GLN A 34 -0.76 -0.88 -10.31
N LEU A 35 -0.46 -2.02 -10.93
CA LEU A 35 0.82 -2.70 -10.74
C LEU A 35 1.88 -1.94 -11.54
N LYS A 36 3.01 -1.62 -10.90
CA LYS A 36 4.07 -0.81 -11.52
C LYS A 36 5.19 -1.65 -12.11
N PHE A 37 5.48 -2.78 -11.50
CA PHE A 37 6.62 -3.62 -11.85
C PHE A 37 6.23 -4.93 -12.52
N ILE A 38 5.00 -5.39 -12.29
CA ILE A 38 4.44 -6.62 -12.84
C ILE A 38 3.49 -6.24 -13.97
N SER A 39 3.69 -6.80 -15.17
CA SER A 39 2.74 -6.69 -16.30
C SER A 39 2.16 -8.06 -16.61
N SER A 40 0.84 -8.16 -16.62
CA SER A 40 0.14 -9.37 -17.05
C SER A 40 0.47 -9.68 -18.51
N GLY A 41 1.15 -10.81 -18.76
CA GLY A 41 1.34 -11.37 -20.09
C GLY A 41 2.78 -11.43 -20.64
N MET A 42 3.77 -10.86 -19.99
CA MET A 42 5.18 -11.03 -20.35
C MET A 42 5.98 -11.50 -19.15
N LEU A 43 6.16 -12.82 -19.02
CA LEU A 43 7.18 -13.36 -18.12
C LEU A 43 8.54 -13.10 -18.75
N SER A 44 9.36 -12.33 -18.07
CA SER A 44 10.79 -12.18 -18.33
C SER A 44 11.54 -13.45 -17.89
N THR A 45 12.87 -13.41 -17.86
CA THR A 45 13.61 -14.51 -17.24
C THR A 45 13.17 -14.70 -15.79
N SER A 46 13.20 -15.93 -15.28
CA SER A 46 12.71 -16.27 -13.93
C SER A 46 13.28 -15.36 -12.84
N GLU A 47 14.58 -15.05 -12.91
CA GLU A 47 15.25 -14.15 -11.96
C GLU A 47 14.72 -12.70 -12.02
N LEU A 48 14.50 -12.19 -13.24
CA LEU A 48 13.96 -10.83 -13.40
C LEU A 48 12.51 -10.77 -12.94
N SER A 49 11.74 -11.83 -13.14
CA SER A 49 10.36 -11.95 -12.65
C SER A 49 10.28 -11.91 -11.12
N LEU A 50 11.20 -12.59 -10.43
CA LEU A 50 11.31 -12.53 -8.97
C LEU A 50 11.65 -11.12 -8.48
N LEU A 51 12.59 -10.45 -9.16
CA LEU A 51 12.95 -9.07 -8.81
C LEU A 51 11.78 -8.09 -9.02
N GLN A 52 11.00 -8.27 -10.08
CA GLN A 52 9.80 -7.46 -10.33
C GLN A 52 8.73 -7.68 -9.26
N ALA A 53 8.47 -8.95 -8.90
CA ALA A 53 7.55 -9.28 -7.82
C ALA A 53 7.99 -8.67 -6.48
N LYS A 54 9.28 -8.75 -6.13
CA LYS A 54 9.84 -8.15 -4.92
C LYS A 54 9.58 -6.63 -4.85
N LYS A 55 9.81 -5.93 -5.95
CA LYS A 55 9.54 -4.47 -6.03
C LYS A 55 8.06 -4.14 -5.88
N GLU A 56 7.18 -4.98 -6.44
CA GLU A 56 5.74 -4.79 -6.31
C GLU A 56 5.28 -5.02 -4.87
N ILE A 57 5.81 -6.04 -4.18
CA ILE A 57 5.53 -6.32 -2.76
C ILE A 57 6.03 -5.16 -1.88
N ALA A 58 7.20 -4.60 -2.16
CA ALA A 58 7.70 -3.43 -1.43
C ALA A 58 6.77 -2.21 -1.60
N LEU A 59 6.27 -1.97 -2.82
CA LEU A 59 5.28 -0.92 -3.08
C LEU A 59 3.95 -1.20 -2.36
N TYR A 60 3.54 -2.46 -2.30
CA TYR A 60 2.35 -2.90 -1.58
C TYR A 60 2.48 -2.60 -0.08
N GLY A 61 3.58 -2.94 0.56
CA GLY A 61 3.86 -2.59 1.96
C GLY A 61 3.80 -1.09 2.23
N GLN A 62 4.36 -0.26 1.34
CA GLN A 62 4.28 1.20 1.45
C GLN A 62 2.85 1.73 1.34
N ARG A 63 2.00 1.13 0.49
CA ARG A 63 0.57 1.49 0.38
C ARG A 63 -0.19 1.14 1.66
N THR A 64 0.05 -0.04 2.22
CA THR A 64 -0.56 -0.48 3.48
C THR A 64 -0.15 0.41 4.65
N GLN A 65 1.11 0.83 4.73
CA GLN A 65 1.55 1.82 5.73
C GLN A 65 0.83 3.16 5.58
N ARG A 66 0.61 3.64 4.36
CA ARG A 66 -0.18 4.86 4.13
C ARG A 66 -1.63 4.71 4.59
N MET A 67 -2.23 3.53 4.35
CA MET A 67 -3.57 3.21 4.85
C MET A 67 -3.62 3.26 6.38
N PHE A 68 -2.62 2.71 7.07
CA PHE A 68 -2.49 2.81 8.52
C PHE A 68 -2.39 4.26 9.00
N GLY A 69 -1.61 5.10 8.31
CA GLY A 69 -1.54 6.54 8.60
C GLY A 69 -2.90 7.24 8.47
N MET A 70 -3.70 6.90 7.45
CA MET A 70 -5.06 7.43 7.32
C MET A 70 -5.98 6.99 8.45
N VAL A 71 -5.84 5.77 8.98
CA VAL A 71 -6.62 5.32 10.15
C VAL A 71 -6.24 6.13 11.40
N LYS A 72 -4.95 6.42 11.58
CA LYS A 72 -4.48 7.31 12.65
C LYS A 72 -5.11 8.71 12.52
N ASP A 73 -5.13 9.28 11.33
CA ASP A 73 -5.75 10.58 11.10
C ASP A 73 -7.26 10.52 11.37
N LEU A 74 -7.93 9.43 10.98
CA LEU A 74 -9.37 9.25 11.16
C LEU A 74 -9.80 9.25 12.63
N ILE A 75 -9.01 8.64 13.53
CA ILE A 75 -9.36 8.53 14.95
C ILE A 75 -9.30 9.88 15.68
N HIS A 76 -8.46 10.80 15.17
CA HIS A 76 -8.28 12.15 15.71
C HIS A 76 -9.14 13.21 15.01
N GLU A 77 -9.80 12.84 13.90
CA GLU A 77 -10.62 13.77 13.14
C GLU A 77 -12.00 13.95 13.79
N LYS A 78 -12.52 15.20 13.68
CA LYS A 78 -13.81 15.54 14.25
C LYS A 78 -14.93 14.77 13.57
N GLU A 79 -15.78 14.16 14.39
CA GLU A 79 -16.96 13.43 13.98
C GLU A 79 -17.86 14.25 13.03
N GLY A 80 -18.34 13.60 11.96
CA GLY A 80 -19.26 14.21 11.00
C GLY A 80 -18.65 15.32 10.14
N SER A 81 -17.34 15.57 10.24
CA SER A 81 -16.67 16.52 9.36
C SER A 81 -16.58 15.98 7.91
N GLU A 82 -16.50 16.89 6.94
CA GLU A 82 -16.26 16.50 5.54
C GLU A 82 -14.92 15.78 5.39
N THR A 83 -13.92 16.16 6.18
CA THR A 83 -12.59 15.54 6.22
C THR A 83 -12.68 14.10 6.69
N PHE A 84 -13.41 13.83 7.77
CA PHE A 84 -13.65 12.48 8.28
C PHE A 84 -14.23 11.56 7.21
N SER A 85 -15.29 12.00 6.54
CA SER A 85 -15.94 11.24 5.46
C SER A 85 -14.99 10.97 4.28
N LYS A 86 -14.14 11.95 3.94
CA LYS A 86 -13.13 11.81 2.88
C LYS A 86 -12.05 10.80 3.25
N ILE A 87 -11.54 10.86 4.48
CA ILE A 87 -10.51 9.92 4.96
C ILE A 87 -11.06 8.49 4.96
N TYR A 88 -12.26 8.30 5.50
CA TYR A 88 -12.89 6.98 5.52
C TYR A 88 -13.12 6.41 4.12
N SER A 89 -13.66 7.21 3.19
CA SER A 89 -13.84 6.77 1.80
C SER A 89 -12.50 6.42 1.10
N ARG A 90 -11.42 7.10 1.47
CA ARG A 90 -10.08 6.75 0.97
C ARG A 90 -9.60 5.42 1.54
N ILE A 91 -9.82 5.16 2.84
CA ILE A 91 -9.47 3.87 3.46
C ILE A 91 -10.22 2.72 2.78
N GLU A 92 -11.54 2.85 2.54
CA GLU A 92 -12.31 1.85 1.79
C GLU A 92 -11.77 1.60 0.37
N LYS A 93 -11.27 2.65 -0.27
CA LYS A 93 -10.67 2.52 -1.60
C LYS A 93 -9.31 1.81 -1.54
N TYR A 94 -8.52 2.08 -0.51
CA TYR A 94 -7.22 1.43 -0.29
C TYR A 94 -7.38 -0.05 0.03
N GLU A 95 -8.39 -0.44 0.79
CA GLU A 95 -8.72 -1.84 1.04
C GLU A 95 -9.00 -2.59 -0.27
N LYS A 96 -9.89 -2.07 -1.12
CA LYS A 96 -10.17 -2.69 -2.44
C LYS A 96 -8.94 -2.77 -3.35
N ILE A 97 -8.03 -1.81 -3.23
CA ILE A 97 -6.74 -1.84 -3.96
C ILE A 97 -5.84 -2.91 -3.34
N SER A 98 -5.83 -3.05 -2.01
CA SER A 98 -5.07 -4.04 -1.26
C SER A 98 -5.44 -5.46 -1.70
N ASP A 99 -6.73 -5.81 -1.64
CA ASP A 99 -7.25 -7.11 -2.07
C ASP A 99 -6.84 -7.46 -3.49
N ARG A 100 -7.00 -6.46 -4.38
CA ARG A 100 -6.65 -6.67 -5.78
C ARG A 100 -5.14 -6.83 -5.98
N MET A 101 -4.30 -6.11 -5.23
CA MET A 101 -2.85 -6.28 -5.28
C MET A 101 -2.44 -7.67 -4.83
N GLU A 102 -3.01 -8.17 -3.74
CA GLU A 102 -2.76 -9.54 -3.28
C GLU A 102 -3.04 -10.55 -4.39
N LEU A 103 -4.24 -10.52 -4.96
CA LEU A 103 -4.65 -11.46 -6.00
C LEU A 103 -3.75 -11.42 -7.24
N GLU A 104 -3.42 -10.24 -7.73
CA GLU A 104 -2.61 -10.07 -8.94
C GLU A 104 -1.14 -10.43 -8.71
N ILE A 105 -0.56 -10.10 -7.54
CA ILE A 105 0.80 -10.51 -7.17
C ILE A 105 0.86 -12.02 -6.99
N ALA A 106 -0.11 -12.63 -6.30
CA ALA A 106 -0.17 -14.07 -6.11
C ALA A 106 -0.33 -14.81 -7.45
N ALA A 107 -1.20 -14.33 -8.33
CA ALA A 107 -1.36 -14.90 -9.68
C ALA A 107 -0.06 -14.83 -10.48
N TYR A 108 0.66 -13.71 -10.44
CA TYR A 108 1.95 -13.56 -11.09
C TYR A 108 3.01 -14.52 -10.52
N LEU A 109 3.14 -14.59 -9.19
CA LEU A 109 4.09 -15.48 -8.53
C LEU A 109 3.83 -16.96 -8.85
N ASN A 110 2.56 -17.37 -8.93
CA ASN A 110 2.20 -18.73 -9.35
C ASN A 110 2.62 -19.01 -10.79
N GLN A 111 2.44 -18.06 -11.72
CA GLN A 111 2.92 -18.20 -13.09
C GLN A 111 4.46 -18.30 -13.16
N VAL A 112 5.17 -17.53 -12.31
CA VAL A 112 6.64 -17.62 -12.19
C VAL A 112 7.06 -18.98 -11.65
N ALA A 113 6.32 -19.55 -10.69
CA ALA A 113 6.58 -20.86 -10.11
C ALA A 113 6.42 -22.02 -11.09
N ASP A 114 5.51 -21.88 -12.07
CA ASP A 114 5.31 -22.87 -13.16
C ASP A 114 6.49 -22.88 -14.15
N GLY A 115 7.33 -21.87 -14.14
CA GLY A 115 8.52 -21.76 -14.96
C GLY A 115 9.71 -22.60 -14.46
N ARG A 116 10.84 -22.47 -15.17
CA ARG A 116 12.10 -23.16 -14.78
C ARG A 116 12.79 -22.36 -13.66
N LEU A 117 12.42 -22.61 -12.42
CA LEU A 117 13.08 -22.05 -11.24
C LEU A 117 14.07 -23.06 -10.61
N SER A 118 15.16 -22.51 -10.05
CA SER A 118 16.01 -23.24 -9.11
C SER A 118 15.25 -23.57 -7.83
N TYR A 119 15.80 -24.44 -7.00
CA TYR A 119 15.24 -24.72 -5.67
C TYR A 119 15.11 -23.45 -4.84
N ASP A 120 16.13 -22.61 -4.82
CA ASP A 120 16.13 -21.33 -4.10
C ASP A 120 15.08 -20.34 -4.66
N GLY A 121 14.90 -20.33 -5.98
CA GLY A 121 13.84 -19.54 -6.62
C GLY A 121 12.44 -19.95 -6.16
N LYS A 122 12.18 -21.24 -6.01
CA LYS A 122 10.90 -21.75 -5.47
C LYS A 122 10.68 -21.35 -4.01
N LEU A 123 11.74 -21.39 -3.20
CA LEU A 123 11.66 -20.90 -1.81
C LEU A 123 11.35 -19.41 -1.76
N GLN A 124 11.98 -18.62 -2.64
CA GLN A 124 11.69 -17.18 -2.75
C GLN A 124 10.24 -16.92 -3.14
N VAL A 125 9.69 -17.65 -4.13
CA VAL A 125 8.26 -17.52 -4.49
C VAL A 125 7.37 -17.82 -3.29
N SER A 126 7.62 -18.90 -2.57
CA SER A 126 6.83 -19.27 -1.39
C SER A 126 6.89 -18.19 -0.31
N ALA A 127 8.06 -17.65 -0.03
CA ALA A 127 8.22 -16.55 0.92
C ALA A 127 7.48 -15.28 0.47
N MET A 128 7.56 -14.93 -0.82
CA MET A 128 6.86 -13.77 -1.37
C MET A 128 5.34 -13.92 -1.33
N LEU A 129 4.80 -15.12 -1.57
CA LEU A 129 3.36 -15.40 -1.42
C LEU A 129 2.93 -15.17 0.03
N THR A 130 3.67 -15.70 1.00
CA THR A 130 3.39 -15.47 2.42
C THR A 130 3.44 -13.98 2.76
N MET A 131 4.50 -13.26 2.34
CA MET A 131 4.60 -11.81 2.58
C MET A 131 3.40 -11.04 1.99
N THR A 132 2.94 -11.43 0.81
CA THR A 132 1.80 -10.78 0.14
C THR A 132 0.51 -10.92 0.96
N THR A 133 0.23 -12.13 1.47
CA THR A 133 -0.93 -12.39 2.33
C THR A 133 -0.82 -11.70 3.69
N GLU A 134 0.38 -11.65 4.29
CA GLU A 134 0.56 -10.94 5.57
C GLU A 134 0.37 -9.41 5.40
N ILE A 135 0.80 -8.83 4.29
CA ILE A 135 0.58 -7.40 4.01
C ILE A 135 -0.91 -7.10 3.80
N GLU A 136 -1.65 -8.00 3.13
CA GLU A 136 -3.11 -7.91 2.99
C GLU A 136 -3.79 -7.94 4.36
N SER A 137 -3.42 -8.88 5.23
CA SER A 137 -3.97 -9.01 6.58
C SER A 137 -3.75 -7.75 7.44
N ILE A 138 -2.64 -7.02 7.22
CA ILE A 138 -2.44 -5.70 7.84
C ILE A 138 -3.42 -4.67 7.24
N GLY A 139 -3.63 -4.68 5.93
CA GLY A 139 -4.61 -3.82 5.24
C GLY A 139 -6.03 -4.03 5.77
N ASP A 140 -6.46 -5.28 5.86
CA ASP A 140 -7.74 -5.70 6.45
C ASP A 140 -7.88 -5.20 7.89
N SER A 141 -6.84 -5.36 8.71
CA SER A 141 -6.81 -4.88 10.08
C SER A 141 -6.98 -3.35 10.15
N CYS A 142 -6.35 -2.61 9.23
CA CYS A 142 -6.54 -1.17 9.11
C CYS A 142 -8.01 -0.81 8.79
N PHE A 143 -8.64 -1.52 7.86
CA PHE A 143 -10.04 -1.29 7.53
C PHE A 143 -10.98 -1.64 8.69
N HIS A 144 -10.75 -2.76 9.37
CA HIS A 144 -11.50 -3.12 10.57
C HIS A 144 -11.37 -2.07 11.68
N LEU A 145 -10.19 -1.51 11.88
CA LEU A 145 -9.96 -0.44 12.84
C LEU A 145 -10.72 0.84 12.45
N ALA A 146 -10.70 1.23 11.17
CA ALA A 146 -11.48 2.36 10.66
C ALA A 146 -12.99 2.17 10.89
N ARG A 147 -13.52 0.98 10.66
CA ARG A 147 -14.92 0.64 10.96
C ARG A 147 -15.22 0.73 12.46
N THR A 148 -14.26 0.38 13.30
CA THR A 148 -14.42 0.50 14.77
C THR A 148 -14.48 1.97 15.19
N VAL A 149 -13.71 2.86 14.54
CA VAL A 149 -13.80 4.31 14.75
C VAL A 149 -15.19 4.83 14.40
N ILE A 150 -15.78 4.40 13.27
CA ILE A 150 -17.16 4.74 12.91
C ILE A 150 -18.15 4.31 14.00
N ARG A 151 -18.07 3.05 14.45
CA ARG A 151 -18.96 2.54 15.50
C ARG A 151 -18.84 3.28 16.83
N LYS A 152 -17.62 3.67 17.19
CA LYS A 152 -17.35 4.52 18.38
C LYS A 152 -18.12 5.83 18.27
N GLN A 153 -18.07 6.47 17.10
CA GLN A 153 -18.76 7.74 16.85
C GLN A 153 -20.28 7.58 16.90
N GLU A 154 -20.84 6.57 16.19
CA GLU A 154 -22.27 6.26 16.22
C GLU A 154 -22.78 6.02 17.65
N ALA A 155 -21.96 5.37 18.47
CA ALA A 155 -22.27 5.10 19.88
C ALA A 155 -22.04 6.32 20.81
N LYS A 156 -21.48 7.42 20.28
CA LYS A 156 -21.11 8.63 21.04
C LYS A 156 -20.24 8.35 22.25
N VAL A 157 -19.31 7.40 22.09
CA VAL A 157 -18.34 7.05 23.14
C VAL A 157 -17.15 7.98 23.05
N GLU A 158 -16.86 8.70 24.13
CA GLU A 158 -15.66 9.52 24.27
C GLU A 158 -14.60 8.73 25.05
N PHE A 159 -13.37 8.82 24.61
CA PHE A 159 -12.23 8.29 25.35
C PHE A 159 -11.75 9.30 26.37
N ASN A 160 -11.29 8.84 27.52
CA ASN A 160 -10.59 9.70 28.46
C ASN A 160 -9.12 9.92 28.01
N GLU A 161 -8.46 10.93 28.57
CA GLU A 161 -7.08 11.28 28.21
C GLU A 161 -6.07 10.11 28.36
N GLY A 162 -6.32 9.18 29.28
CA GLY A 162 -5.47 8.00 29.48
C GLY A 162 -5.57 7.06 28.28
N ILE A 163 -6.80 6.72 27.88
CA ILE A 163 -7.05 5.85 26.71
C ILE A 163 -6.50 6.50 25.42
N GLU A 164 -6.67 7.81 25.26
CA GLU A 164 -6.13 8.51 24.08
C GLU A 164 -4.60 8.41 24.02
N LYS A 165 -3.90 8.58 25.12
CA LYS A 165 -2.45 8.41 25.20
C LYS A 165 -1.99 6.99 24.90
N ASP A 166 -2.72 5.98 25.37
CA ASP A 166 -2.41 4.58 25.10
C ASP A 166 -2.61 4.25 23.61
N ILE A 167 -3.69 4.76 23.02
CA ILE A 167 -3.94 4.63 21.58
C ILE A 167 -2.83 5.29 20.76
N ASP A 168 -2.42 6.50 21.11
CA ASP A 168 -1.33 7.21 20.43
C ASP A 168 0.00 6.47 20.53
N LEU A 169 0.28 5.89 21.70
CA LEU A 169 1.46 5.06 21.89
C LEU A 169 1.43 3.84 20.97
N MET A 170 0.30 3.12 20.91
CA MET A 170 0.13 1.96 20.03
C MET A 170 0.29 2.34 18.55
N PHE A 171 -0.31 3.44 18.12
CA PHE A 171 -0.13 3.95 16.75
C PHE A 171 1.34 4.26 16.43
N LYS A 172 2.07 4.82 17.39
CA LYS A 172 3.50 5.10 17.26
C LYS A 172 4.30 3.81 17.10
N LEU A 173 4.10 2.83 17.97
CA LEU A 173 4.83 1.55 17.96
C LEU A 173 4.57 0.78 16.66
N VAL A 174 3.31 0.70 16.22
CA VAL A 174 2.95 0.03 14.96
C VAL A 174 3.52 0.79 13.76
N SER A 175 3.50 2.13 13.75
CA SER A 175 4.14 2.92 12.68
C SER A 175 5.63 2.60 12.56
N GLU A 176 6.35 2.53 13.68
CA GLU A 176 7.78 2.18 13.71
C GLU A 176 8.03 0.74 13.23
N ALA A 177 7.12 -0.20 13.52
CA ALA A 177 7.19 -1.57 13.01
C ALA A 177 6.97 -1.61 11.49
N LEU A 178 5.98 -0.87 10.97
CA LEU A 178 5.73 -0.77 9.53
C LEU A 178 6.87 -0.07 8.77
N ASP A 179 7.49 0.96 9.37
CA ASP A 179 8.70 1.59 8.82
C ASP A 179 9.82 0.55 8.67
N ASN A 180 10.05 -0.25 9.72
CA ASN A 180 11.07 -1.30 9.69
C ASN A 180 10.74 -2.39 8.67
N MET A 181 9.48 -2.82 8.57
CA MET A 181 9.01 -3.76 7.55
C MET A 181 9.33 -3.24 6.14
N ASN A 182 8.96 -2.00 5.83
CA ASN A 182 9.20 -1.42 4.51
C ASN A 182 10.70 -1.26 4.20
N LEU A 183 11.52 -0.92 5.19
CA LEU A 183 12.97 -0.91 5.03
C LEU A 183 13.53 -2.29 4.66
N ILE A 184 13.00 -3.37 5.25
CA ILE A 184 13.41 -4.74 4.96
C ILE A 184 12.94 -5.18 3.58
N LEU A 185 11.69 -4.86 3.20
CA LEU A 185 11.12 -5.20 1.89
C LEU A 185 11.89 -4.52 0.74
N ASP A 186 12.43 -3.33 0.95
CA ASP A 186 13.20 -2.58 -0.05
C ASP A 186 14.65 -3.04 -0.17
N LYS A 187 15.20 -3.72 0.85
CA LYS A 187 16.57 -4.23 0.86
C LYS A 187 16.73 -5.48 -0.02
N ASN A 188 17.85 -5.60 -0.70
CA ASN A 188 18.21 -6.81 -1.44
C ASN A 188 18.73 -7.94 -0.54
N ASP A 189 19.47 -7.58 0.50
CA ASP A 189 20.02 -8.52 1.48
C ASP A 189 19.56 -8.17 2.89
N MET A 190 19.12 -9.19 3.62
CA MET A 190 18.66 -9.06 5.01
C MET A 190 19.86 -9.32 5.95
N ALA A 191 20.16 -8.37 6.82
CA ALA A 191 21.13 -8.56 7.88
C ALA A 191 20.46 -9.15 9.14
N GLU A 192 21.19 -9.93 9.92
CA GLU A 192 20.70 -10.46 11.21
C GLU A 192 20.25 -9.36 12.17
N SER A 193 20.89 -8.19 12.10
CA SER A 193 20.47 -6.99 12.85
C SER A 193 19.07 -6.49 12.50
N ASP A 194 18.61 -6.69 11.26
CA ASP A 194 17.28 -6.28 10.82
C ASP A 194 16.20 -7.18 11.44
N LEU A 195 16.47 -8.49 11.52
CA LEU A 195 15.59 -9.46 12.18
C LEU A 195 15.48 -9.19 13.69
N ASN A 196 16.62 -8.95 14.36
CA ASN A 196 16.64 -8.64 15.79
C ASN A 196 15.88 -7.34 16.09
N LYS A 197 15.95 -6.34 15.23
CA LYS A 197 15.20 -5.10 15.37
C LYS A 197 13.68 -5.33 15.23
N SER A 198 13.26 -6.17 14.29
CA SER A 198 11.85 -6.53 14.11
C SER A 198 11.32 -7.28 15.32
N TYR A 199 12.05 -8.26 15.82
CA TYR A 199 11.70 -9.03 17.02
C TYR A 199 11.56 -8.15 18.28
N ASN A 200 12.50 -7.22 18.48
CA ASN A 200 12.43 -6.30 19.60
C ASN A 200 11.19 -5.37 19.52
N LYS A 201 10.81 -4.93 18.31
CA LYS A 201 9.60 -4.13 18.11
C LYS A 201 8.33 -4.93 18.38
N GLU A 202 8.28 -6.18 17.96
CA GLU A 202 7.16 -7.09 18.28
C GLU A 202 7.01 -7.25 19.81
N MET A 203 8.11 -7.47 20.53
CA MET A 203 8.06 -7.57 21.99
C MET A 203 7.59 -6.27 22.66
N GLU A 204 7.98 -5.12 22.12
CA GLU A 204 7.56 -3.80 22.64
C GLU A 204 6.06 -3.55 22.44
N ILE A 205 5.48 -4.02 21.33
CA ILE A 205 4.04 -3.91 21.03
C ILE A 205 3.22 -4.85 21.93
N ASN A 206 3.76 -6.02 22.27
CA ASN A 206 3.06 -7.04 23.04
C ASN A 206 3.13 -6.84 24.57
N ASN A 207 3.92 -5.90 25.07
CA ASN A 207 4.03 -5.55 26.49
C ASN A 207 3.21 -4.31 26.85
#